data_f5c2ba44d6521762cba4fa889f9b21e3
#
_entry.id   f5c2ba44d6521762cba4fa889f9b21e3
#
_cell.length_a   1.000
_cell.length_b   1.000
_cell.length_c   1.000
_cell.angle_alpha   90.00
_cell.angle_beta   90.00
_cell.angle_gamma   90.00
#
_symmetry.space_group_name_H-M   'P 1'
#
loop_
_entity.id
_entity.type
_entity.pdbx_description
1 polymer ?
#
loop_
_entity_poly.entity_id
_entity_poly.type
_entity_poly.pdbx_seq_one_letter_code
_entity_poly.pdbx_strand_id
1 'polypeptide(L)'
;MLILDKRDLQKTIRIENQEIEIRTDFRTWIQFSCIVSDKYVDENYKIPMLFDLVIPNYELYMENVDSLELLKGILDFYKCNKPDKPEKKPNKKVGFLFDYDMDLIFAAFMQQYGINLLRTNMHWWEFKALLNGLNDDTKFVQVVGYRTADLSKIK
;
A
#
# COMPACT_ATOMS: atom_id res chain seq x y z
N MET A 1 -11.93 3.68 -5.05
CA MET A 1 -12.36 5.07 -4.78
C MET A 1 -12.68 5.23 -3.31
N LEU A 2 -12.16 6.28 -2.70
CA LEU A 2 -12.44 6.56 -1.30
C LEU A 2 -13.86 7.09 -1.15
N ILE A 3 -14.67 6.42 -0.37
CA ILE A 3 -16.03 6.85 -0.04
C ILE A 3 -15.96 7.51 1.33
N LEU A 4 -16.58 8.68 1.49
CA LEU A 4 -16.50 9.45 2.73
C LEU A 4 -17.34 8.89 3.88
N ASP A 5 -17.97 7.74 3.69
CA ASP A 5 -18.61 6.99 4.77
C ASP A 5 -17.72 5.81 5.16
N LYS A 6 -17.22 5.86 6.38
CA LYS A 6 -16.30 4.83 6.89
C LYS A 6 -16.90 3.43 6.87
N ARG A 7 -18.22 3.30 6.93
CA ARG A 7 -18.90 2.01 6.88
C ARG A 7 -18.85 1.38 5.50
N ASP A 8 -18.66 2.20 4.47
CA ASP A 8 -18.69 1.77 3.07
C ASP A 8 -17.30 1.51 2.48
N LEU A 9 -16.24 1.72 3.28
CA LEU A 9 -14.90 1.34 2.83
C LEU A 9 -14.81 -0.17 2.68
N GLN A 10 -14.21 -0.60 1.58
CA GLN A 10 -14.13 -2.03 1.23
C GLN A 10 -13.44 -2.83 2.33
N LYS A 11 -14.03 -3.95 2.72
CA LYS A 11 -13.52 -4.88 3.75
C LYS A 11 -13.38 -6.29 3.24
N THR A 12 -13.89 -6.56 2.06
CA THR A 12 -13.86 -7.89 1.44
C THR A 12 -13.42 -7.75 -0.01
N ILE A 13 -12.94 -8.86 -0.56
CA ILE A 13 -12.74 -8.98 -2.01
C ILE A 13 -13.64 -10.10 -2.52
N ARG A 14 -14.17 -9.92 -3.73
CA ARG A 14 -15.05 -10.90 -4.34
C ARG A 14 -14.27 -11.69 -5.40
N ILE A 15 -14.14 -12.99 -5.16
CA ILE A 15 -13.49 -13.90 -6.08
C ILE A 15 -14.50 -14.98 -6.47
N GLU A 16 -14.80 -15.05 -7.76
CA GLU A 16 -15.84 -15.92 -8.31
C GLU A 16 -17.15 -15.66 -7.61
N ASN A 17 -17.85 -16.29 -6.95
CA ASN A 17 -19.08 -15.96 -6.23
C ASN A 17 -18.87 -15.94 -4.71
N GLN A 18 -17.62 -15.82 -4.26
CA GLN A 18 -17.27 -15.86 -2.87
C GLN A 18 -16.73 -14.53 -2.39
N GLU A 19 -17.22 -14.05 -1.26
CA GLU A 19 -16.67 -12.89 -0.58
C GLU A 19 -15.63 -13.35 0.45
N ILE A 20 -14.42 -12.78 0.33
CA ILE A 20 -13.29 -13.11 1.19
C ILE A 20 -12.96 -11.88 2.03
N GLU A 21 -13.03 -12.04 3.35
CA GLU A 21 -12.64 -10.99 4.27
C GLU A 21 -11.14 -10.71 4.16
N ILE A 22 -10.77 -9.43 4.17
CA ILE A 22 -9.37 -9.00 4.18
C ILE A 22 -9.11 -8.09 5.37
N ARG A 23 -7.85 -8.07 5.82
CA ARG A 23 -7.40 -7.08 6.79
C ARG A 23 -7.27 -5.74 6.08
N THR A 24 -7.78 -4.67 6.69
CA THR A 24 -7.80 -3.35 6.06
C THR A 24 -6.92 -2.33 6.76
N ASP A 25 -6.32 -2.69 7.89
CA ASP A 25 -5.44 -1.80 8.65
C ASP A 25 -4.22 -1.40 7.80
N PHE A 26 -3.90 -0.12 7.81
CA PHE A 26 -2.82 0.41 6.98
C PHE A 26 -1.46 -0.24 7.29
N ARG A 27 -1.22 -0.66 8.53
CA ARG A 27 0.04 -1.30 8.91
C ARG A 27 0.23 -2.64 8.21
N THR A 28 -0.85 -3.40 8.05
CA THR A 28 -0.83 -4.66 7.29
C THR A 28 -0.38 -4.42 5.86
N TRP A 29 -0.89 -3.39 5.23
CA TRP A 29 -0.59 -3.10 3.83
C TRP A 29 0.77 -2.43 3.63
N ILE A 30 1.30 -1.76 4.65
CA ILE A 30 2.70 -1.35 4.67
C ILE A 30 3.61 -2.58 4.69
N GLN A 31 3.30 -3.58 5.54
CA GLN A 31 4.04 -4.84 5.55
C GLN A 31 3.94 -5.57 4.20
N PHE A 32 2.75 -5.57 3.61
CA PHE A 32 2.53 -6.11 2.27
C PHE A 32 3.51 -5.48 1.26
N SER A 33 3.57 -4.16 1.25
CA SER A 33 4.48 -3.41 0.37
C SER A 33 5.95 -3.79 0.61
N CYS A 34 6.36 -3.94 1.86
CA CYS A 34 7.72 -4.33 2.21
C CYS A 34 8.06 -5.74 1.72
N ILE A 35 7.13 -6.69 1.83
CA ILE A 35 7.35 -8.07 1.33
C ILE A 35 7.46 -8.07 -0.19
N VAL A 36 6.59 -7.34 -0.88
CA VAL A 36 6.63 -7.24 -2.35
C VAL A 36 7.98 -6.70 -2.81
N SER A 37 8.54 -5.73 -2.10
CA SER A 37 9.80 -5.08 -2.46
C SER A 37 11.05 -5.83 -2.00
N ASP A 38 10.91 -6.84 -1.16
CA ASP A 38 12.03 -7.56 -0.57
C ASP A 38 12.70 -8.46 -1.61
N LYS A 39 13.95 -8.16 -1.93
CA LYS A 39 14.72 -8.90 -2.92
C LYS A 39 15.28 -10.23 -2.40
N TYR A 40 15.31 -10.42 -1.09
CA TYR A 40 15.91 -11.59 -0.47
C TYR A 40 14.91 -12.72 -0.22
N VAL A 41 13.61 -12.45 -0.35
CA VAL A 41 12.56 -13.47 -0.23
C VAL A 41 12.32 -14.09 -1.62
N ASP A 42 12.39 -15.41 -1.70
CA ASP A 42 12.10 -16.14 -2.93
C ASP A 42 10.64 -15.92 -3.36
N GLU A 43 10.42 -15.66 -4.65
CA GLU A 43 9.10 -15.42 -5.22
C GLU A 43 8.10 -16.54 -4.90
N ASN A 44 8.55 -17.80 -4.82
CA ASN A 44 7.70 -18.92 -4.48
C ASN A 44 7.12 -18.84 -3.06
N TYR A 45 7.81 -18.15 -2.16
CA TYR A 45 7.35 -17.94 -0.79
C TYR A 45 6.58 -16.64 -0.60
N LYS A 46 6.80 -15.64 -1.47
CA LYS A 46 6.14 -14.35 -1.35
C LYS A 46 4.62 -14.46 -1.43
N ILE A 47 4.09 -15.15 -2.43
CA ILE A 47 2.66 -15.21 -2.66
C ILE A 47 1.90 -15.82 -1.47
N PRO A 48 2.31 -17.00 -0.95
CA PRO A 48 1.69 -17.53 0.26
C PRO A 48 1.81 -16.59 1.47
N MET A 49 2.96 -15.94 1.65
CA MET A 49 3.15 -14.98 2.73
C MET A 49 2.20 -13.79 2.62
N LEU A 50 2.01 -13.27 1.41
CA LEU A 50 1.11 -12.14 1.18
C LEU A 50 -0.34 -12.52 1.46
N PHE A 51 -0.77 -13.69 1.02
CA PHE A 51 -2.13 -14.18 1.27
C PHE A 51 -2.39 -14.35 2.77
N ASP A 52 -1.47 -15.00 3.48
CA ASP A 52 -1.59 -15.19 4.92
C ASP A 52 -1.59 -13.87 5.69
N LEU A 53 -0.82 -12.89 5.20
CA LEU A 53 -0.75 -11.57 5.82
C LEU A 53 -2.08 -10.82 5.74
N VAL A 54 -2.73 -10.84 4.58
CA VAL A 54 -3.90 -9.98 4.33
C VAL A 54 -5.24 -10.66 4.50
N ILE A 55 -5.29 -11.99 4.51
CA ILE A 55 -6.54 -12.75 4.62
C ILE A 55 -6.61 -13.45 5.97
N PRO A 56 -7.52 -13.04 6.88
CA PRO A 56 -7.77 -13.82 8.09
C PRO A 56 -8.24 -15.21 7.71
N ASN A 57 -7.71 -16.24 8.37
CA ASN A 57 -8.08 -17.64 8.11
C ASN A 57 -7.87 -18.08 6.66
N TYR A 58 -6.75 -17.65 6.06
CA TYR A 58 -6.42 -17.96 4.66
C TYR A 58 -6.50 -19.48 4.37
N GLU A 59 -6.13 -20.32 5.31
CA GLU A 59 -6.17 -21.77 5.14
C GLU A 59 -7.57 -22.33 4.81
N LEU A 60 -8.63 -21.61 5.14
CA LEU A 60 -10.00 -22.00 4.76
C LEU A 60 -10.26 -21.84 3.26
N TYR A 61 -9.47 -21.03 2.58
CA TYR A 61 -9.69 -20.67 1.18
C TYR A 61 -8.68 -21.27 0.22
N MET A 62 -7.52 -21.78 0.74
CA MET A 62 -6.38 -22.17 -0.11
C MET A 62 -6.70 -23.21 -1.18
N GLU A 63 -7.67 -24.11 -0.93
CA GLU A 63 -8.00 -25.21 -1.85
C GLU A 63 -9.13 -24.86 -2.81
N ASN A 64 -9.92 -23.83 -2.48
CA ASN A 64 -11.18 -23.55 -3.18
C ASN A 64 -11.18 -22.27 -3.99
N VAL A 65 -10.07 -21.55 -4.01
CA VAL A 65 -9.99 -20.23 -4.67
C VAL A 65 -8.81 -20.24 -5.63
N ASP A 66 -9.04 -19.74 -6.85
CA ASP A 66 -7.99 -19.56 -7.83
C ASP A 66 -6.97 -18.54 -7.34
N SER A 67 -5.71 -18.94 -7.23
CA SER A 67 -4.64 -18.10 -6.68
C SER A 67 -4.37 -16.85 -7.53
N LEU A 68 -4.49 -16.94 -8.85
CA LEU A 68 -4.29 -15.78 -9.73
C LEU A 68 -5.40 -14.76 -9.58
N GLU A 69 -6.66 -15.21 -9.50
CA GLU A 69 -7.79 -14.32 -9.26
C GLU A 69 -7.73 -13.69 -7.88
N LEU A 70 -7.30 -14.45 -6.87
CA LEU A 70 -7.11 -13.94 -5.52
C LEU A 70 -6.02 -12.87 -5.50
N LEU A 71 -4.89 -13.13 -6.12
CA LEU A 71 -3.80 -12.15 -6.20
C LEU A 71 -4.25 -10.87 -6.90
N LYS A 72 -4.99 -11.01 -8.00
CA LYS A 72 -5.53 -9.85 -8.72
C LYS A 72 -6.45 -9.00 -7.83
N GLY A 73 -7.36 -9.64 -7.09
CA GLY A 73 -8.24 -8.94 -6.18
C GLY A 73 -7.50 -8.21 -5.06
N ILE A 74 -6.46 -8.84 -4.51
CA ILE A 74 -5.59 -8.25 -3.49
C ILE A 74 -4.84 -7.04 -4.05
N LEU A 75 -4.28 -7.15 -5.26
CA LEU A 75 -3.55 -6.05 -5.88
C LEU A 75 -4.49 -4.89 -6.24
N ASP A 76 -5.71 -5.16 -6.67
CA ASP A 76 -6.71 -4.12 -6.92
C ASP A 76 -7.02 -3.34 -5.64
N PHE A 77 -7.20 -4.05 -4.52
CA PHE A 77 -7.39 -3.40 -3.23
C PHE A 77 -6.18 -2.57 -2.82
N TYR A 78 -4.98 -3.12 -2.98
CA TYR A 78 -3.73 -2.43 -2.68
C TYR A 78 -3.61 -1.11 -3.43
N LYS A 79 -4.06 -1.08 -4.68
CA LYS A 79 -4.06 0.11 -5.53
C LYS A 79 -5.28 1.01 -5.32
N CYS A 80 -6.08 0.75 -4.30
CA CYS A 80 -7.30 1.50 -3.98
C CYS A 80 -8.33 1.47 -5.12
N ASN A 81 -8.39 0.35 -5.85
CA ASN A 81 -9.25 0.15 -7.04
C ASN A 81 -9.02 1.21 -8.13
N LYS A 82 -7.85 1.80 -8.17
CA LYS A 82 -7.48 2.74 -9.22
C LYS A 82 -6.82 1.99 -10.38
N PRO A 83 -7.09 2.40 -11.62
CA PRO A 83 -6.40 1.81 -12.76
C PRO A 83 -4.91 2.15 -12.72
N ASP A 84 -4.10 1.31 -13.34
CA ASP A 84 -2.68 1.60 -13.49
C ASP A 84 -2.49 2.88 -14.31
N LYS A 85 -1.63 3.77 -13.81
CA LYS A 85 -1.25 4.93 -14.60
C LYS A 85 -0.37 4.46 -15.76
N PRO A 86 -0.60 4.96 -16.98
CA PRO A 86 0.30 4.63 -18.07
C PRO A 86 1.72 5.06 -17.70
N GLU A 87 2.64 4.12 -17.76
CA GLU A 87 4.04 4.41 -17.51
C GLU A 87 4.56 5.36 -18.59
N LYS A 88 4.84 6.58 -18.19
CA LYS A 88 5.38 7.57 -19.14
C LYS A 88 6.88 7.41 -19.37
N LYS A 89 7.59 6.67 -18.50
CA LYS A 89 9.05 6.47 -18.61
C LYS A 89 9.46 5.13 -17.98
N PRO A 90 10.28 4.32 -18.66
CA PRO A 90 10.68 3.00 -18.16
C PRO A 90 11.62 3.01 -16.94
N ASN A 91 12.14 4.16 -16.52
CA ASN A 91 13.11 4.30 -15.43
C ASN A 91 12.64 5.24 -14.33
N LYS A 92 11.42 5.05 -13.83
CA LYS A 92 10.94 5.85 -12.70
C LYS A 92 11.72 5.47 -11.43
N LYS A 93 12.46 6.44 -10.88
CA LYS A 93 13.16 6.23 -9.61
C LYS A 93 12.16 6.07 -8.48
N VAL A 94 12.42 5.11 -7.58
CA VAL A 94 11.62 4.91 -6.38
C VAL A 94 11.84 6.09 -5.44
N GLY A 95 10.77 6.81 -5.09
CA GLY A 95 10.86 8.00 -4.26
C GLY A 95 11.06 7.70 -2.78
N PHE A 96 10.51 6.59 -2.29
CA PHE A 96 10.63 6.19 -0.89
C PHE A 96 10.40 4.69 -0.73
N LEU A 97 10.85 4.16 0.40
CA LEU A 97 10.60 2.80 0.84
C LEU A 97 10.00 2.85 2.25
N PHE A 98 8.92 2.13 2.48
CA PHE A 98 8.26 2.14 3.79
C PHE A 98 9.17 1.66 4.92
N ASP A 99 9.96 0.62 4.68
CA ASP A 99 10.85 0.06 5.70
C ASP A 99 11.99 1.01 6.07
N TYR A 100 12.38 1.90 5.17
CA TYR A 100 13.47 2.85 5.39
C TYR A 100 12.99 4.22 5.84
N ASP A 101 11.87 4.67 5.32
CA ASP A 101 11.41 6.06 5.43
C ASP A 101 10.22 6.26 6.38
N MET A 102 9.83 5.25 7.16
CA MET A 102 8.65 5.37 8.03
C MET A 102 8.77 6.49 9.06
N ASP A 103 9.96 6.78 9.53
CA ASP A 103 10.18 7.89 10.46
C ASP A 103 9.83 9.25 9.82
N LEU A 104 10.18 9.43 8.55
CA LEU A 104 9.84 10.65 7.82
C LEU A 104 8.32 10.75 7.56
N ILE A 105 7.68 9.63 7.25
CA ILE A 105 6.23 9.57 7.05
C ILE A 105 5.50 9.85 8.37
N PHE A 106 5.96 9.24 9.45
CA PHE A 106 5.41 9.47 10.79
C PHE A 106 5.47 10.96 11.16
N ALA A 107 6.65 11.56 10.99
CA ALA A 107 6.85 12.98 11.29
C ALA A 107 5.97 13.88 10.41
N ALA A 108 5.81 13.54 9.13
CA ALA A 108 4.98 14.31 8.21
C ALA A 108 3.50 14.27 8.60
N PHE A 109 2.99 13.09 9.01
CA PHE A 109 1.61 12.97 9.47
C PHE A 109 1.37 13.77 10.75
N MET A 110 2.35 13.74 11.69
CA MET A 110 2.25 14.58 12.88
C MET A 110 2.24 16.07 12.54
N GLN A 111 3.14 16.48 11.66
CA GLN A 111 3.30 17.89 11.29
C GLN A 111 2.07 18.44 10.56
N GLN A 112 1.61 17.72 9.53
CA GLN A 112 0.55 18.25 8.66
C GLN A 112 -0.86 17.96 9.20
N TYR A 113 -1.07 16.77 9.76
CA TYR A 113 -2.41 16.31 10.15
C TYR A 113 -2.62 16.22 11.66
N GLY A 114 -1.56 16.31 12.46
CA GLY A 114 -1.66 16.03 13.88
C GLY A 114 -2.00 14.58 14.21
N ILE A 115 -1.73 13.66 13.30
CA ILE A 115 -2.03 12.23 13.45
C ILE A 115 -0.79 11.48 13.93
N ASN A 116 -0.92 10.75 15.04
CA ASN A 116 0.11 9.85 15.52
C ASN A 116 -0.16 8.45 14.97
N LEU A 117 0.63 8.03 13.98
CA LEU A 117 0.45 6.75 13.29
C LEU A 117 0.68 5.54 14.20
N LEU A 118 1.33 5.70 15.35
CA LEU A 118 1.50 4.62 16.32
C LEU A 118 0.23 4.36 17.13
N ARG A 119 -0.67 5.35 17.20
CA ARG A 119 -1.85 5.32 18.06
C ARG A 119 -3.17 5.42 17.31
N THR A 120 -3.12 5.44 15.99
CA THR A 120 -4.31 5.64 15.14
C THR A 120 -4.64 4.36 14.39
N ASN A 121 -5.93 4.01 14.35
CA ASN A 121 -6.45 2.96 13.50
C ASN A 121 -7.04 3.58 12.25
N MET A 122 -6.63 3.09 11.09
CA MET A 122 -7.09 3.67 9.83
C MET A 122 -7.06 2.62 8.73
N HIS A 123 -8.03 2.70 7.84
CA HIS A 123 -8.10 1.85 6.65
C HIS A 123 -6.96 2.21 5.69
N TRP A 124 -6.45 1.22 4.96
CA TRP A 124 -5.35 1.42 4.01
C TRP A 124 -5.62 2.56 3.04
N TRP A 125 -6.86 2.68 2.54
CA TRP A 125 -7.21 3.72 1.58
C TRP A 125 -7.19 5.12 2.19
N GLU A 126 -7.59 5.25 3.46
CA GLU A 126 -7.47 6.52 4.19
C GLU A 126 -6.00 6.92 4.31
N PHE A 127 -5.16 5.98 4.72
CA PHE A 127 -3.73 6.22 4.86
C PHE A 127 -3.11 6.65 3.52
N LYS A 128 -3.43 5.96 2.43
CA LYS A 128 -2.90 6.28 1.10
C LYS A 128 -3.33 7.67 0.65
N ALA A 129 -4.58 8.04 0.89
CA ALA A 129 -5.07 9.36 0.55
C ALA A 129 -4.32 10.45 1.31
N LEU A 130 -4.11 10.26 2.61
CA LEU A 130 -3.39 11.21 3.45
C LEU A 130 -1.90 11.27 3.08
N LEU A 131 -1.30 10.13 2.78
CA LEU A 131 0.10 10.08 2.32
C LEU A 131 0.29 10.88 1.04
N ASN A 132 -0.61 10.70 0.07
CA ASN A 132 -0.55 11.40 -1.20
C ASN A 132 -0.88 12.90 -1.07
N GLY A 133 -1.53 13.28 0.01
CA GLY A 133 -1.87 14.68 0.29
C GLY A 133 -0.82 15.44 1.10
N LEU A 134 0.31 14.83 1.42
CA LEU A 134 1.40 15.51 2.12
C LEU A 134 2.00 16.62 1.24
N ASN A 135 2.26 17.78 1.84
CA ASN A 135 2.73 18.95 1.12
C ASN A 135 4.25 19.17 1.26
N ASP A 136 4.75 20.16 0.55
CA ASP A 136 6.19 20.46 0.44
C ASP A 136 6.83 20.94 1.74
N ASP A 137 6.03 21.31 2.75
CA ASP A 137 6.54 21.72 4.05
C ASP A 137 7.05 20.53 4.87
N THR A 138 6.70 19.31 4.48
CA THR A 138 7.17 18.12 5.17
C THR A 138 8.53 17.67 4.63
N LYS A 139 9.39 17.23 5.54
CA LYS A 139 10.69 16.71 5.16
C LYS A 139 10.57 15.49 4.24
N PHE A 140 9.55 14.66 4.48
CA PHE A 140 9.28 13.48 3.65
C PHE A 140 9.13 13.86 2.18
N VAL A 141 8.24 14.83 1.88
CA VAL A 141 7.99 15.27 0.51
C VAL A 141 9.25 15.89 -0.11
N GLN A 142 10.00 16.68 0.67
CA GLN A 142 11.25 17.27 0.21
C GLN A 142 12.28 16.20 -0.18
N VAL A 143 12.46 15.19 0.67
CA VAL A 143 13.39 14.08 0.40
C VAL A 143 12.96 13.28 -0.82
N VAL A 144 11.67 12.95 -0.94
CA VAL A 144 11.14 12.27 -2.13
C VAL A 144 11.39 13.10 -3.38
N GLY A 145 11.18 14.41 -3.30
CA GLY A 145 11.44 15.32 -4.41
C GLY A 145 12.88 15.29 -4.87
N TYR A 146 13.83 15.30 -3.93
CA TYR A 146 15.27 15.21 -4.28
C TYR A 146 15.61 13.87 -4.92
N ARG A 147 15.07 12.77 -4.40
CA ARG A 147 15.36 11.43 -4.92
C ARG A 147 14.79 11.19 -6.31
N THR A 148 13.68 11.84 -6.64
CA THR A 148 13.01 11.68 -7.94
C THR A 148 13.36 12.77 -8.93
N ALA A 149 14.17 13.75 -8.55
CA ALA A 149 14.59 14.82 -9.44
C ALA A 149 15.37 14.27 -10.64
N ASP A 150 15.06 14.80 -11.81
CA ASP A 150 15.82 14.49 -13.03
C ASP A 150 17.09 15.32 -13.06
N LEU A 151 18.20 14.69 -12.70
CA LEU A 151 19.51 15.36 -12.63
C LEU A 151 20.00 15.89 -13.98
N SER A 152 19.46 15.36 -15.09
CA SER A 152 19.83 15.85 -16.42
C SER A 152 19.35 17.28 -16.70
N LYS A 153 18.38 17.77 -15.95
CA LYS A 153 17.83 19.11 -16.05
C LYS A 153 18.51 20.12 -15.12
N ILE A 154 19.40 19.66 -14.28
CA ILE A 154 20.17 20.52 -13.37
C ILE A 154 21.49 20.82 -14.03
N LYS A 155 21.64 22.05 -14.47
CA LYS A 155 22.92 22.51 -15.02
C LYS A 155 23.70 23.31 -13.97
#